data_41032206673e00397bb9cd2d3b11b890
#
_entry.id   41032206673e00397bb9cd2d3b11b890
#
_cell.length_a   1.000
_cell.length_b   1.000
_cell.length_c   1.000
_cell.angle_alpha   90.00
_cell.angle_beta   90.00
_cell.angle_gamma   90.00
#
_symmetry.space_group_name_H-M   'P 1'
#
loop_
_entity.id
_entity.type
_entity.pdbx_description
1 polymer ?
#
loop_
_entity_poly.entity_id
_entity_poly.type
_entity_poly.pdbx_seq_one_letter_code
_entity_poly.pdbx_strand_id
1 'polypeptide(L)'
;MVGLILYFLFGLIPMYQAFQVKRNPMKIRFFRKMKALQPDVELDEGMIKFYFFNYLITGFLWMLTGFMGWYFGMKLAYAMFALAIIGGIAILIARWRYTGVVLKWQLVVLALAVVLVVVYSLWAFRNSKVEALPDMISVEGDYGQTIYYQSIDSVFVTDELPEIKYCKEGYSVLGNKKGEFRLKDGSDAKFYLLGKEAPYLELYTQTGRVFVNRMTAAETEQLIEELKPMIGEKLIN
;
A
#
# COMPACT_ATOMS: atom_id res chain seq x y z
N MET A 1 -13.13 -10.53 -6.96
CA MET A 1 -13.72 -10.53 -8.31
C MET A 1 -14.30 -9.16 -8.72
N VAL A 2 -15.17 -8.53 -7.93
CA VAL A 2 -15.77 -7.21 -8.29
C VAL A 2 -14.71 -6.12 -8.53
N GLY A 3 -13.67 -6.05 -7.70
CA GLY A 3 -12.59 -5.08 -7.85
C GLY A 3 -11.83 -5.21 -9.17
N LEU A 4 -11.55 -6.43 -9.63
CA LEU A 4 -10.88 -6.68 -10.91
C LEU A 4 -11.69 -6.11 -12.08
N ILE A 5 -13.00 -6.35 -12.10
CA ILE A 5 -13.91 -5.86 -13.14
C ILE A 5 -13.89 -4.33 -13.18
N LEU A 6 -13.90 -3.67 -12.03
CA LEU A 6 -13.83 -2.21 -11.94
C LEU A 6 -12.52 -1.66 -12.53
N TYR A 7 -11.37 -2.25 -12.19
CA TYR A 7 -10.08 -1.83 -12.76
C TYR A 7 -10.02 -2.00 -14.28
N PHE A 8 -10.59 -3.09 -14.81
CA PHE A 8 -10.70 -3.29 -16.26
C PHE A 8 -11.59 -2.23 -16.91
N LEU A 9 -12.76 -1.95 -16.34
CA LEU A 9 -13.66 -0.91 -16.85
C LEU A 9 -13.00 0.47 -16.81
N PHE A 10 -12.34 0.83 -15.71
CA PHE A 10 -11.60 2.09 -15.61
C PHE A 10 -10.44 2.19 -16.61
N GLY A 11 -9.79 1.07 -16.96
CA GLY A 11 -8.75 1.02 -17.97
C GLY A 11 -9.28 1.18 -19.40
N LEU A 12 -10.44 0.64 -19.70
CA LEU A 12 -11.07 0.75 -21.03
C LEU A 12 -11.45 2.19 -21.41
N ILE A 13 -11.84 3.02 -20.41
CA ILE A 13 -12.23 4.41 -20.66
C ILE A 13 -11.09 5.23 -21.29
N PRO A 14 -9.87 5.32 -20.68
CA PRO A 14 -8.77 6.05 -21.30
C PRO A 14 -8.30 5.40 -22.61
N MET A 15 -8.33 4.07 -22.73
CA MET A 15 -8.01 3.43 -24.02
C MET A 15 -8.98 3.85 -25.13
N TYR A 16 -10.25 3.87 -24.86
CA TYR A 16 -11.25 4.41 -25.81
C TYR A 16 -10.97 5.88 -26.14
N GLN A 17 -10.61 6.70 -25.15
CA GLN A 17 -10.22 8.09 -25.37
C GLN A 17 -8.96 8.20 -26.25
N ALA A 18 -7.97 7.31 -26.10
CA ALA A 18 -6.81 7.27 -26.97
C ALA A 18 -7.20 7.14 -28.44
N PHE A 19 -8.07 6.19 -28.78
CA PHE A 19 -8.55 6.03 -30.15
C PHE A 19 -9.35 7.24 -30.64
N GLN A 20 -10.13 7.88 -29.76
CA GLN A 20 -10.87 9.10 -30.10
C GLN A 20 -9.92 10.29 -30.36
N VAL A 21 -8.82 10.43 -29.61
CA VAL A 21 -7.79 11.46 -29.86
C VAL A 21 -7.27 11.33 -31.28
N LYS A 22 -6.95 10.12 -31.73
CA LYS A 22 -6.39 9.88 -33.07
C LYS A 22 -7.42 10.10 -34.19
N ARG A 23 -8.67 9.68 -33.98
CA ARG A 23 -9.71 9.72 -35.00
C ARG A 23 -10.42 11.08 -35.09
N ASN A 24 -10.75 11.67 -33.96
CA ASN A 24 -11.43 12.97 -33.87
C ASN A 24 -11.21 13.60 -32.49
N PRO A 25 -10.10 14.35 -32.29
CA PRO A 25 -9.77 14.93 -31.00
C PRO A 25 -10.86 15.84 -30.43
N MET A 26 -11.66 16.49 -31.30
CA MET A 26 -12.75 17.38 -30.88
C MET A 26 -13.92 16.67 -30.21
N LYS A 27 -14.04 15.34 -30.30
CA LYS A 27 -15.00 14.58 -29.49
C LYS A 27 -14.64 14.54 -28.00
N ILE A 28 -13.38 14.74 -27.66
CA ILE A 28 -12.91 14.75 -26.29
C ILE A 28 -13.19 16.14 -25.66
N ARG A 29 -13.88 16.16 -24.53
CA ARG A 29 -14.28 17.39 -23.82
C ARG A 29 -13.09 18.31 -23.53
N PHE A 30 -11.91 17.74 -23.27
CA PHE A 30 -10.69 18.51 -23.02
C PHE A 30 -10.31 19.36 -24.23
N PHE A 31 -10.19 18.78 -25.42
CA PHE A 31 -9.80 19.50 -26.65
C PHE A 31 -10.81 20.57 -27.05
N ARG A 32 -12.11 20.29 -26.87
CA ARG A 32 -13.16 21.29 -27.08
C ARG A 32 -13.03 22.49 -26.17
N LYS A 33 -12.77 22.26 -24.86
CA LYS A 33 -12.57 23.34 -23.90
C LYS A 33 -11.28 24.11 -24.15
N MET A 34 -10.21 23.43 -24.52
CA MET A 34 -8.94 24.06 -24.87
C MET A 34 -9.13 25.00 -26.06
N LYS A 35 -9.75 24.52 -27.15
CA LYS A 35 -10.00 25.33 -28.35
C LYS A 35 -10.95 26.51 -28.07
N ALA A 36 -11.89 26.35 -27.14
CA ALA A 36 -12.78 27.44 -26.72
C ALA A 36 -12.05 28.52 -25.89
N LEU A 37 -11.04 28.13 -25.08
CA LEU A 37 -10.26 29.09 -24.27
C LEU A 37 -9.11 29.72 -25.05
N GLN A 38 -8.56 29.02 -26.02
CA GLN A 38 -7.43 29.43 -26.85
C GLN A 38 -7.72 29.07 -28.31
N PRO A 39 -8.46 29.88 -29.07
CA PRO A 39 -8.81 29.62 -30.46
C PRO A 39 -7.61 29.44 -31.39
N ASP A 40 -6.52 30.14 -31.07
CA ASP A 40 -5.31 30.17 -31.88
C ASP A 40 -4.40 28.93 -31.68
N VAL A 41 -4.65 28.12 -30.67
CA VAL A 41 -3.85 26.87 -30.44
C VAL A 41 -4.23 25.85 -31.51
N GLU A 42 -3.26 25.52 -32.35
CA GLU A 42 -3.38 24.43 -33.33
C GLU A 42 -3.13 23.07 -32.64
N LEU A 43 -3.94 22.09 -33.03
CA LEU A 43 -3.75 20.69 -32.63
C LEU A 43 -2.73 20.07 -33.58
N ASP A 44 -1.45 20.24 -33.26
CA ASP A 44 -0.40 19.64 -34.03
C ASP A 44 -0.34 18.11 -33.90
N GLU A 45 0.37 17.47 -34.78
CA GLU A 45 0.53 16.01 -34.81
C GLU A 45 1.26 15.50 -33.57
N GLY A 46 2.21 16.27 -33.02
CA GLY A 46 2.97 15.96 -31.82
C GLY A 46 2.06 15.91 -30.60
N MET A 47 1.18 16.89 -30.45
CA MET A 47 0.18 16.93 -29.38
C MET A 47 -0.78 15.74 -29.47
N ILE A 48 -1.28 15.43 -30.66
CA ILE A 48 -2.19 14.29 -30.89
C ILE A 48 -1.51 12.97 -30.52
N LYS A 49 -0.27 12.75 -30.97
CA LYS A 49 0.53 11.56 -30.63
C LYS A 49 0.77 11.46 -29.11
N PHE A 50 1.15 12.56 -28.47
CA PHE A 50 1.38 12.62 -27.03
C PHE A 50 0.14 12.19 -26.23
N TYR A 51 -1.04 12.75 -26.54
CA TYR A 51 -2.27 12.39 -25.85
C TYR A 51 -2.73 10.98 -26.17
N PHE A 52 -2.55 10.50 -27.41
CA PHE A 52 -2.84 9.12 -27.76
C PHE A 52 -2.06 8.13 -26.90
N PHE A 53 -0.73 8.24 -26.87
CA PHE A 53 0.09 7.33 -26.09
C PHE A 53 -0.19 7.46 -24.60
N ASN A 54 -0.44 8.65 -24.13
CA ASN A 54 -0.72 8.90 -22.72
C ASN A 54 -2.01 8.23 -22.24
N TYR A 55 -3.09 8.37 -22.98
CA TYR A 55 -4.34 7.68 -22.67
C TYR A 55 -4.20 6.15 -22.82
N LEU A 56 -3.43 5.69 -23.78
CA LEU A 56 -3.20 4.26 -24.00
C LEU A 56 -2.42 3.66 -22.83
N ILE A 57 -1.31 4.28 -22.45
CA ILE A 57 -0.48 3.83 -21.31
C ILE A 57 -1.28 3.89 -20.00
N THR A 58 -2.02 4.98 -19.77
CA THR A 58 -2.86 5.11 -18.56
C THR A 58 -3.89 3.99 -18.48
N GLY A 59 -4.58 3.69 -19.59
CA GLY A 59 -5.56 2.62 -19.63
C GLY A 59 -4.93 1.25 -19.37
N PHE A 60 -3.78 0.98 -19.99
CA PHE A 60 -3.03 -0.24 -19.76
C PHE A 60 -2.57 -0.39 -18.30
N LEU A 61 -2.04 0.68 -17.68
CA LEU A 61 -1.64 0.67 -16.27
C LEU A 61 -2.80 0.38 -15.33
N TRP A 62 -4.00 0.93 -15.59
CA TRP A 62 -5.21 0.59 -14.82
C TRP A 62 -5.58 -0.89 -14.92
N MET A 63 -5.56 -1.45 -16.13
CA MET A 63 -5.86 -2.88 -16.32
C MET A 63 -4.80 -3.76 -15.66
N LEU A 64 -3.52 -3.39 -15.79
CA LEU A 64 -2.40 -4.09 -15.18
C LEU A 64 -2.48 -4.04 -13.65
N THR A 65 -2.89 -2.90 -13.05
CA THR A 65 -3.11 -2.77 -11.61
C THR A 65 -4.14 -3.78 -11.10
N GLY A 66 -5.26 -3.93 -11.82
CA GLY A 66 -6.27 -4.92 -11.47
C GLY A 66 -5.76 -6.35 -11.56
N PHE A 67 -5.05 -6.70 -12.63
CA PHE A 67 -4.47 -8.02 -12.82
C PHE A 67 -3.42 -8.35 -11.75
N MET A 68 -2.50 -7.43 -11.48
CA MET A 68 -1.46 -7.60 -10.47
C MET A 68 -2.03 -7.71 -9.05
N GLY A 69 -3.07 -6.94 -8.73
CA GLY A 69 -3.77 -7.06 -7.45
C GLY A 69 -4.46 -8.41 -7.27
N TRP A 70 -4.96 -8.98 -8.36
CA TRP A 70 -5.60 -10.30 -8.32
C TRP A 70 -4.59 -11.45 -8.20
N TYR A 71 -3.48 -11.39 -8.92
CA TYR A 71 -2.51 -12.49 -9.02
C TYR A 71 -1.43 -12.44 -7.95
N PHE A 72 -0.88 -11.26 -7.67
CA PHE A 72 0.26 -11.07 -6.76
C PHE A 72 -0.13 -10.42 -5.41
N GLY A 73 -1.42 -10.14 -5.22
CA GLY A 73 -1.93 -9.52 -4.01
C GLY A 73 -1.87 -7.98 -4.01
N MET A 74 -2.50 -7.41 -3.00
CA MET A 74 -2.79 -5.96 -2.94
C MET A 74 -1.56 -5.04 -2.92
N LYS A 75 -0.40 -5.52 -2.46
CA LYS A 75 0.82 -4.69 -2.38
C LYS A 75 1.32 -4.24 -3.75
N LEU A 76 1.37 -5.16 -4.71
CA LEU A 76 1.79 -4.83 -6.05
C LEU A 76 0.75 -3.94 -6.75
N ALA A 77 -0.54 -4.13 -6.43
CA ALA A 77 -1.60 -3.25 -6.88
C ALA A 77 -1.39 -1.81 -6.38
N TYR A 78 -1.01 -1.61 -5.11
CA TYR A 78 -0.68 -0.27 -4.58
C TYR A 78 0.52 0.38 -5.27
N ALA A 79 1.57 -0.38 -5.54
CA ALA A 79 2.72 0.13 -6.29
C ALA A 79 2.32 0.58 -7.71
N MET A 80 1.54 -0.22 -8.41
CA MET A 80 1.03 0.11 -9.73
C MET A 80 0.06 1.31 -9.71
N PHE A 81 -0.77 1.41 -8.67
CA PHE A 81 -1.65 2.56 -8.46
C PHE A 81 -0.86 3.86 -8.22
N ALA A 82 0.22 3.80 -7.43
CA ALA A 82 1.13 4.92 -7.24
C ALA A 82 1.79 5.36 -8.56
N LEU A 83 2.23 4.41 -9.39
CA LEU A 83 2.77 4.69 -10.73
C LEU A 83 1.71 5.33 -11.63
N ALA A 84 0.46 4.89 -11.58
CA ALA A 84 -0.63 5.50 -12.33
C ALA A 84 -0.90 6.96 -11.90
N ILE A 85 -0.82 7.26 -10.60
CA ILE A 85 -0.90 8.64 -10.08
C ILE A 85 0.27 9.49 -10.58
N ILE A 86 1.50 9.00 -10.48
CA ILE A 86 2.70 9.70 -10.98
C ILE A 86 2.55 9.97 -12.49
N GLY A 87 2.11 9.00 -13.26
CA GLY A 87 1.78 9.16 -14.68
C GLY A 87 0.73 10.25 -14.91
N GLY A 88 -0.34 10.26 -14.13
CA GLY A 88 -1.37 11.30 -14.18
C GLY A 88 -0.81 12.72 -13.90
N ILE A 89 0.08 12.85 -12.91
CA ILE A 89 0.77 14.11 -12.61
C ILE A 89 1.65 14.54 -13.78
N ALA A 90 2.44 13.64 -14.34
CA ALA A 90 3.29 13.93 -15.50
C ALA A 90 2.45 14.41 -16.71
N ILE A 91 1.28 13.81 -16.93
CA ILE A 91 0.32 14.26 -17.94
C ILE A 91 -0.17 15.67 -17.68
N LEU A 92 -0.51 16.01 -16.45
CA LEU A 92 -0.98 17.36 -16.09
C LEU A 92 0.12 18.40 -16.32
N ILE A 93 1.37 18.10 -15.93
CA ILE A 93 2.53 18.97 -16.14
C ILE A 93 2.77 19.16 -17.63
N ALA A 94 2.76 18.09 -18.41
CA ALA A 94 2.94 18.17 -19.85
C ALA A 94 1.80 18.97 -20.54
N ARG A 95 0.55 18.78 -20.10
CA ARG A 95 -0.58 19.62 -20.54
C ARG A 95 -0.33 21.09 -20.31
N TRP A 96 0.06 21.45 -19.09
CA TRP A 96 0.37 22.83 -18.74
C TRP A 96 1.49 23.40 -19.63
N ARG A 97 2.54 22.62 -19.86
CA ARG A 97 3.68 23.05 -20.68
C ARG A 97 3.30 23.26 -22.16
N TYR A 98 2.41 22.43 -22.71
CA TYR A 98 2.00 22.51 -24.12
C TYR A 98 0.86 23.50 -24.39
N THR A 99 -0.06 23.67 -23.45
CA THR A 99 -1.28 24.46 -23.70
C THR A 99 -1.40 25.70 -22.82
N GLY A 100 -0.56 25.86 -21.80
CA GLY A 100 -0.70 26.91 -20.79
C GLY A 100 -1.99 26.83 -19.96
N VAL A 101 -2.87 25.85 -20.27
CA VAL A 101 -4.19 25.71 -19.65
C VAL A 101 -4.25 24.49 -18.75
N VAL A 102 -4.42 24.71 -17.45
CA VAL A 102 -4.76 23.68 -16.47
C VAL A 102 -6.22 23.86 -16.08
N LEU A 103 -7.03 22.85 -16.33
CA LEU A 103 -8.42 22.88 -15.85
C LEU A 103 -8.43 22.71 -14.32
N LYS A 104 -8.90 23.72 -13.59
CA LYS A 104 -8.94 23.75 -12.12
C LYS A 104 -9.49 22.47 -11.48
N TRP A 105 -10.52 21.87 -12.11
CA TRP A 105 -11.12 20.62 -11.60
C TRP A 105 -10.18 19.43 -11.64
N GLN A 106 -9.18 19.39 -12.56
CA GLN A 106 -8.17 18.32 -12.63
C GLN A 106 -7.23 18.39 -11.45
N LEU A 107 -6.86 19.60 -11.02
CA LEU A 107 -6.08 19.81 -9.79
C LEU A 107 -6.87 19.39 -8.56
N VAL A 108 -8.17 19.68 -8.52
CA VAL A 108 -9.06 19.25 -7.43
C VAL A 108 -9.14 17.72 -7.35
N VAL A 109 -9.33 17.04 -8.49
CA VAL A 109 -9.39 15.57 -8.53
C VAL A 109 -8.05 14.95 -8.10
N LEU A 110 -6.93 15.51 -8.54
CA LEU A 110 -5.60 15.07 -8.13
C LEU A 110 -5.39 15.26 -6.63
N ALA A 111 -5.70 16.45 -6.10
CA ALA A 111 -5.60 16.73 -4.67
C ALA A 111 -6.48 15.76 -3.85
N LEU A 112 -7.72 15.52 -4.29
CA LEU A 112 -8.61 14.55 -3.64
C LEU A 112 -8.03 13.14 -3.64
N ALA A 113 -7.46 12.69 -4.77
CA ALA A 113 -6.82 11.37 -4.86
C ALA A 113 -5.63 11.24 -3.89
N VAL A 114 -4.79 12.27 -3.79
CA VAL A 114 -3.66 12.30 -2.83
C VAL A 114 -4.18 12.25 -1.39
N VAL A 115 -5.20 13.06 -1.05
CA VAL A 115 -5.80 13.06 0.29
C VAL A 115 -6.36 11.68 0.62
N LEU A 116 -7.07 11.03 -0.29
CA LEU A 116 -7.62 9.68 -0.07
C LEU A 116 -6.51 8.65 0.19
N VAL A 117 -5.39 8.71 -0.56
CA VAL A 117 -4.25 7.82 -0.33
C VAL A 117 -3.63 8.07 1.04
N VAL A 118 -3.45 9.32 1.43
CA VAL A 118 -2.89 9.67 2.76
C VAL A 118 -3.84 9.21 3.88
N VAL A 119 -5.14 9.50 3.77
CA VAL A 119 -6.15 9.09 4.77
C VAL A 119 -6.20 7.56 4.89
N TYR A 120 -6.20 6.84 3.77
CA TYR A 120 -6.18 5.38 3.77
C TYR A 120 -4.91 4.83 4.42
N SER A 121 -3.74 5.40 4.09
CA SER A 121 -2.47 5.00 4.70
C SER A 121 -2.48 5.21 6.21
N LEU A 122 -2.92 6.38 6.67
CA LEU A 122 -3.03 6.67 8.10
C LEU A 122 -4.02 5.74 8.80
N TRP A 123 -5.13 5.42 8.16
CA TRP A 123 -6.12 4.48 8.70
C TRP A 123 -5.55 3.06 8.81
N ALA A 124 -4.86 2.57 7.78
CA ALA A 124 -4.24 1.24 7.78
C ALA A 124 -3.17 1.09 8.89
N PHE A 125 -2.39 2.15 9.15
CA PHE A 125 -1.41 2.14 10.25
C PHE A 125 -2.07 2.21 11.65
N ARG A 126 -3.19 2.94 11.77
CA ARG A 126 -3.86 3.13 13.06
C ARG A 126 -4.58 1.88 13.58
N ASN A 127 -5.04 1.03 12.70
CA ASN A 127 -5.83 -0.17 13.05
C ASN A 127 -4.99 -1.39 13.45
N SER A 128 -3.70 -1.20 13.69
CA SER A 128 -2.85 -2.27 14.17
C SER A 128 -2.77 -2.25 15.69
N LYS A 129 -3.25 -3.32 16.32
CA LYS A 129 -3.18 -3.50 17.76
C LYS A 129 -2.64 -4.88 18.10
N VAL A 130 -2.00 -4.98 19.26
CA VAL A 130 -1.61 -6.23 19.90
C VAL A 130 -2.30 -6.31 21.24
N GLU A 131 -3.18 -7.27 21.40
CA GLU A 131 -4.00 -7.45 22.60
C GLU A 131 -3.80 -8.84 23.17
N ALA A 132 -3.62 -8.92 24.50
CA ALA A 132 -3.66 -10.16 25.26
C ALA A 132 -5.12 -10.48 25.59
N LEU A 133 -5.63 -11.58 25.05
CA LEU A 133 -6.95 -12.13 25.34
C LEU A 133 -6.80 -13.38 26.22
N PRO A 134 -7.86 -13.89 26.88
CA PRO A 134 -7.74 -14.99 27.82
C PRO A 134 -7.04 -16.25 27.31
N ASP A 135 -7.20 -16.58 26.01
CA ASP A 135 -6.67 -17.81 25.42
C ASP A 135 -5.61 -17.56 24.32
N MET A 136 -5.38 -16.28 23.95
CA MET A 136 -4.57 -15.96 22.78
C MET A 136 -3.99 -14.54 22.81
N ILE A 137 -2.94 -14.32 22.03
CA ILE A 137 -2.50 -12.98 21.63
C ILE A 137 -3.15 -12.68 20.27
N SER A 138 -3.94 -11.62 20.21
CA SER A 138 -4.55 -11.14 18.98
C SER A 138 -3.72 -10.01 18.40
N VAL A 139 -3.28 -10.17 17.16
CA VAL A 139 -2.65 -9.11 16.37
C VAL A 139 -3.61 -8.68 15.30
N GLU A 140 -4.18 -7.48 15.43
CA GLU A 140 -5.15 -6.93 14.52
C GLU A 140 -4.50 -6.21 13.32
N GLY A 141 -5.30 -5.98 12.26
CA GLY A 141 -4.93 -5.25 11.05
C GLY A 141 -4.30 -6.13 9.97
N ASP A 142 -3.76 -5.48 8.93
CA ASP A 142 -3.14 -6.17 7.80
C ASP A 142 -2.03 -7.10 8.25
N TYR A 143 -2.01 -8.34 7.72
CA TYR A 143 -1.11 -9.43 8.15
C TYR A 143 -1.25 -9.83 9.62
N GLY A 144 -2.33 -9.43 10.28
CA GLY A 144 -2.62 -9.85 11.66
C GLY A 144 -2.73 -11.37 11.79
N GLN A 145 -2.48 -11.86 12.99
CA GLN A 145 -2.55 -13.28 13.31
C GLN A 145 -3.03 -13.45 14.75
N THR A 146 -3.76 -14.55 14.96
CA THR A 146 -4.06 -15.04 16.31
C THR A 146 -3.02 -16.06 16.73
N ILE A 147 -2.43 -15.89 17.91
CA ILE A 147 -1.43 -16.78 18.49
C ILE A 147 -2.01 -17.36 19.78
N TYR A 148 -2.42 -18.62 19.74
CA TYR A 148 -2.96 -19.30 20.91
C TYR A 148 -1.87 -19.64 21.91
N TYR A 149 -2.09 -19.44 23.22
CA TYR A 149 -1.11 -19.74 24.27
C TYR A 149 -0.70 -21.21 24.27
N GLN A 150 -1.59 -22.11 23.87
CA GLN A 150 -1.29 -23.55 23.76
C GLN A 150 -0.23 -23.85 22.69
N SER A 151 -0.12 -23.01 21.62
CA SER A 151 0.84 -23.17 20.55
C SER A 151 2.21 -22.55 20.85
N ILE A 152 2.35 -21.86 21.97
CA ILE A 152 3.58 -21.22 22.41
C ILE A 152 4.37 -22.22 23.27
N ASP A 153 5.60 -22.50 22.87
CA ASP A 153 6.52 -23.37 23.63
C ASP A 153 7.29 -22.57 24.68
N SER A 154 7.80 -21.39 24.32
CA SER A 154 8.52 -20.49 25.22
C SER A 154 8.43 -19.04 24.76
N VAL A 155 8.60 -18.11 25.70
CA VAL A 155 8.58 -16.66 25.48
C VAL A 155 9.82 -16.05 26.12
N PHE A 156 10.54 -15.24 25.33
CA PHE A 156 11.70 -14.48 25.79
C PHE A 156 11.41 -12.99 25.66
N VAL A 157 11.93 -12.24 26.61
CA VAL A 157 11.97 -10.77 26.50
C VAL A 157 13.38 -10.40 26.01
N THR A 158 13.46 -9.68 24.92
CA THR A 158 14.74 -9.29 24.30
C THR A 158 14.75 -7.83 23.91
N ASP A 159 15.91 -7.21 24.01
CA ASP A 159 16.13 -5.83 23.54
C ASP A 159 16.65 -5.76 22.11
N GLU A 160 17.07 -6.90 21.55
CA GLU A 160 17.62 -6.97 20.23
C GLU A 160 16.77 -7.82 19.29
N LEU A 161 16.66 -7.36 18.06
CA LEU A 161 16.00 -8.11 16.99
C LEU A 161 17.02 -8.80 16.11
N PRO A 162 16.72 -10.01 15.60
CA PRO A 162 17.59 -10.69 14.67
C PRO A 162 17.71 -9.89 13.35
N GLU A 163 18.86 -10.02 12.73
CA GLU A 163 19.11 -9.36 11.45
C GLU A 163 18.26 -9.94 10.33
N ILE A 164 17.46 -9.06 9.71
CA ILE A 164 16.56 -9.39 8.61
C ILE A 164 17.33 -9.34 7.30
N LYS A 165 17.18 -10.39 6.48
CA LYS A 165 17.73 -10.45 5.13
C LYS A 165 16.78 -9.79 4.11
N TYR A 166 15.49 -10.17 4.12
CA TYR A 166 14.43 -9.57 3.30
C TYR A 166 13.04 -9.91 3.84
N CYS A 167 12.05 -9.11 3.42
CA CYS A 167 10.64 -9.38 3.69
C CYS A 167 10.09 -10.36 2.66
N LYS A 168 9.60 -11.53 3.08
CA LYS A 168 8.92 -12.52 2.22
C LYS A 168 7.50 -12.08 1.93
N GLU A 169 6.76 -11.79 3.01
CA GLU A 169 5.38 -11.34 2.96
C GLU A 169 5.14 -10.37 4.12
N GLY A 170 4.62 -9.18 3.84
CA GLY A 170 4.44 -8.18 4.88
C GLY A 170 4.97 -6.82 4.46
N TYR A 171 5.26 -5.97 5.42
CA TYR A 171 5.85 -4.66 5.19
C TYR A 171 6.82 -4.28 6.32
N SER A 172 7.75 -3.36 5.98
CA SER A 172 8.63 -2.72 6.96
C SER A 172 8.66 -1.22 6.64
N VAL A 173 7.98 -0.41 7.44
CA VAL A 173 7.83 1.03 7.22
C VAL A 173 7.96 1.77 8.54
N LEU A 174 8.81 2.79 8.58
CA LEU A 174 9.03 3.67 9.74
C LEU A 174 9.30 2.94 11.07
N GLY A 175 9.87 1.72 10.99
CA GLY A 175 10.18 0.88 12.15
C GLY A 175 9.11 -0.17 12.47
N ASN A 176 7.89 0.02 12.00
CA ASN A 176 6.86 -1.01 12.09
C ASN A 176 7.17 -2.13 11.13
N LYS A 177 7.04 -3.38 11.59
CA LYS A 177 7.24 -4.56 10.76
C LYS A 177 6.09 -5.52 10.99
N LYS A 178 5.43 -5.93 9.93
CA LYS A 178 4.37 -6.94 9.99
C LYS A 178 4.51 -7.96 8.87
N GLY A 179 4.40 -9.22 9.22
CA GLY A 179 4.42 -10.33 8.28
C GLY A 179 5.61 -11.26 8.45
N GLU A 180 5.95 -12.00 7.41
CA GLU A 180 7.00 -13.02 7.39
C GLU A 180 8.28 -12.50 6.76
N PHE A 181 9.40 -12.73 7.45
CA PHE A 181 10.71 -12.25 7.05
C PHE A 181 11.72 -13.39 7.06
N ARG A 182 12.65 -13.38 6.08
CA ARG A 182 13.84 -14.21 6.06
C ARG A 182 14.92 -13.53 6.87
N LEU A 183 15.48 -14.23 7.85
CA LEU A 183 16.59 -13.76 8.66
C LEU A 183 17.95 -14.04 7.95
N LYS A 184 19.01 -13.39 8.43
CA LYS A 184 20.36 -13.62 7.89
C LYS A 184 20.91 -15.01 8.22
N ASP A 185 20.48 -15.62 9.32
CA ASP A 185 20.82 -16.99 9.70
C ASP A 185 20.15 -18.05 8.81
N GLY A 186 19.29 -17.65 7.89
CA GLY A 186 18.56 -18.52 6.97
C GLY A 186 17.23 -19.04 7.50
N SER A 187 16.87 -18.73 8.74
CA SER A 187 15.54 -19.07 9.30
C SER A 187 14.46 -18.07 8.85
N ASP A 188 13.20 -18.44 9.05
CA ASP A 188 12.05 -17.57 8.87
C ASP A 188 11.49 -17.15 10.23
N ALA A 189 11.03 -15.91 10.33
CA ALA A 189 10.35 -15.42 11.51
C ALA A 189 9.21 -14.46 11.11
N LYS A 190 8.18 -14.43 11.95
CA LYS A 190 7.08 -13.46 11.82
C LYS A 190 7.32 -12.29 12.75
N PHE A 191 7.11 -11.09 12.25
CA PHE A 191 7.24 -9.86 13.01
C PHE A 191 5.90 -9.15 13.07
N TYR A 192 5.53 -8.72 14.27
CA TYR A 192 4.36 -7.90 14.57
C TYR A 192 4.80 -6.73 15.45
N LEU A 193 5.67 -5.90 14.88
CA LEU A 193 6.26 -4.76 15.58
C LEU A 193 5.50 -3.49 15.23
N LEU A 194 4.87 -2.89 16.24
CA LEU A 194 4.16 -1.63 16.13
C LEU A 194 5.02 -0.43 16.49
N GLY A 195 6.16 -0.67 17.14
CA GLY A 195 7.14 0.33 17.56
C GLY A 195 8.56 -0.09 17.27
N LYS A 196 9.49 0.87 17.45
CA LYS A 196 10.93 0.67 17.27
C LYS A 196 11.65 0.37 18.59
N GLU A 197 10.99 0.66 19.70
CA GLU A 197 11.59 0.63 21.02
C GLU A 197 11.49 -0.77 21.62
N ALA A 198 12.59 -1.20 22.24
CA ALA A 198 12.61 -2.36 23.09
C ALA A 198 11.77 -2.09 24.36
N PRO A 199 11.32 -3.14 25.06
CA PRO A 199 11.59 -4.56 24.81
C PRO A 199 10.72 -5.16 23.69
N TYR A 200 11.16 -6.31 23.20
CA TYR A 200 10.41 -7.16 22.27
C TYR A 200 10.10 -8.50 22.92
N LEU A 201 8.94 -9.06 22.61
CA LEU A 201 8.59 -10.44 22.96
C LEU A 201 8.97 -11.34 21.80
N GLU A 202 9.84 -12.31 22.04
CA GLU A 202 10.16 -13.39 21.14
C GLU A 202 9.40 -14.64 21.58
N LEU A 203 8.47 -15.07 20.75
CA LEU A 203 7.64 -16.25 20.97
C LEU A 203 8.15 -17.40 20.10
N TYR A 204 8.50 -18.50 20.72
CA TYR A 204 8.72 -19.76 20.05
C TYR A 204 7.40 -20.52 19.99
N THR A 205 6.94 -20.80 18.79
CA THR A 205 5.67 -21.47 18.55
C THR A 205 5.88 -22.70 17.68
N GLN A 206 4.90 -23.59 17.67
CA GLN A 206 4.92 -24.76 16.77
C GLN A 206 5.05 -24.41 15.28
N THR A 207 4.70 -23.17 14.91
CA THR A 207 4.79 -22.67 13.52
C THR A 207 6.02 -21.81 13.24
N GLY A 208 6.90 -21.63 14.24
CA GLY A 208 8.15 -20.85 14.12
C GLY A 208 8.25 -19.70 15.12
N ARG A 209 9.23 -18.85 14.88
CA ARG A 209 9.54 -17.70 15.75
C ARG A 209 8.65 -16.51 15.41
N VAL A 210 8.12 -15.84 16.43
CA VAL A 210 7.27 -14.66 16.28
C VAL A 210 7.78 -13.55 17.19
N PHE A 211 8.00 -12.37 16.64
CA PHE A 211 8.39 -11.18 17.41
C PHE A 211 7.23 -10.21 17.51
N VAL A 212 6.93 -9.77 18.74
CA VAL A 212 5.79 -8.90 19.04
C VAL A 212 6.23 -7.75 19.92
N ASN A 213 5.76 -6.54 19.65
CA ASN A 213 5.76 -5.43 20.59
C ASN A 213 4.54 -4.53 20.37
N ARG A 214 4.31 -3.60 21.30
CA ARG A 214 3.38 -2.47 21.14
C ARG A 214 4.13 -1.21 20.66
N MET A 215 3.42 -0.09 20.55
CA MET A 215 3.96 1.11 19.93
C MET A 215 5.09 1.76 20.75
N THR A 216 5.00 1.67 22.09
CA THR A 216 5.99 2.20 23.04
C THR A 216 6.56 1.08 23.92
N ALA A 217 7.73 1.33 24.51
CA ALA A 217 8.35 0.44 25.49
C ALA A 217 7.37 0.16 26.67
N ALA A 218 6.78 1.21 27.25
CA ALA A 218 5.86 1.10 28.37
C ALA A 218 4.62 0.24 28.06
N GLU A 219 4.05 0.40 26.84
CA GLU A 219 2.93 -0.44 26.41
C GLU A 219 3.34 -1.90 26.19
N THR A 220 4.58 -2.15 25.79
CA THR A 220 5.12 -3.52 25.63
C THR A 220 5.36 -4.15 26.99
N GLU A 221 5.91 -3.41 27.96
CA GLU A 221 6.04 -3.86 29.35
C GLU A 221 4.67 -4.19 29.96
N GLN A 222 3.67 -3.36 29.69
CA GLN A 222 2.29 -3.65 30.10
C GLN A 222 1.77 -4.96 29.46
N LEU A 223 2.05 -5.20 28.16
CA LEU A 223 1.69 -6.46 27.50
C LEU A 223 2.36 -7.66 28.18
N ILE A 224 3.63 -7.54 28.58
CA ILE A 224 4.36 -8.58 29.31
C ILE A 224 3.66 -8.89 30.63
N GLU A 225 3.29 -7.87 31.39
CA GLU A 225 2.56 -8.06 32.65
C GLU A 225 1.18 -8.70 32.45
N GLU A 226 0.46 -8.29 31.41
CA GLU A 226 -0.83 -8.91 31.02
C GLU A 226 -0.68 -10.40 30.69
N LEU A 227 0.45 -10.80 30.06
CA LEU A 227 0.72 -12.17 29.64
C LEU A 227 1.20 -13.08 30.75
N LYS A 228 1.93 -12.57 31.77
CA LYS A 228 2.48 -13.37 32.86
C LYS A 228 1.50 -14.38 33.49
N PRO A 229 0.26 -14.01 33.87
CA PRO A 229 -0.68 -14.96 34.45
C PRO A 229 -1.18 -16.03 33.48
N MET A 230 -1.06 -15.78 32.13
CA MET A 230 -1.64 -16.64 31.12
C MET A 230 -0.61 -17.63 30.54
N ILE A 231 0.67 -17.23 30.45
CA ILE A 231 1.73 -18.06 29.90
C ILE A 231 2.58 -18.76 30.97
N GLY A 232 2.50 -18.30 32.24
CA GLY A 232 3.12 -18.95 33.39
C GLY A 232 4.62 -19.23 33.21
N GLU A 233 5.00 -20.51 33.39
CA GLU A 233 6.40 -20.96 33.30
C GLU A 233 7.04 -20.88 31.90
N LYS A 234 6.25 -20.55 30.87
CA LYS A 234 6.76 -20.39 29.49
C LYS A 234 7.53 -19.08 29.30
N LEU A 235 7.37 -18.11 30.21
CA LEU A 235 8.11 -16.85 30.19
C LEU A 235 9.51 -17.07 30.80
N ILE A 236 10.52 -16.94 29.98
CA ILE A 236 11.92 -17.05 30.34
C ILE A 236 12.52 -15.64 30.33
N ASN A 237 12.97 -15.17 31.50
CA ASN A 237 13.62 -13.87 31.66
C ASN A 237 15.08 -13.91 31.24
#